data_40e3ddfec47fff7fbe6f314ad3c4e66a
#
_entry.id   40e3ddfec47fff7fbe6f314ad3c4e66a
#
_cell.length_a   1.000
_cell.length_b   1.000
_cell.length_c   1.000
_cell.angle_alpha   90.00
_cell.angle_beta   90.00
_cell.angle_gamma   90.00
#
_symmetry.space_group_name_H-M   'P 1'
#
loop_
_entity.id
_entity.type
_entity.pdbx_description
1 polymer ?
#
loop_
_entity_poly.entity_id
_entity_poly.type
_entity_poly.pdbx_seq_one_letter_code
_entity_poly.pdbx_strand_id
1 'polypeptide(L)'
;RNRLYWQSSFTSAGNLLYGIMELCGQKGPKKIFNNQFAQFIKATSEVRFYQRIGESASWLAYRFMIGAAHPYANSQVIPYSEQFYIGGANSIRAFTIRSLGPGSYRPPADNKNGYLDQTGTFKLEANVEFRFKMIGKLNGALFVDAGNIWLLKKDKDRPGAELTWRGLGREIALGTGFGLRYDISYLVIRADL
;
A
#
# COMPACT_ATOMS: atom_id res chain seq x y z
N ARG A 1 -19.71 -21.46 -1.31
CA ARG A 1 -18.65 -21.64 -2.33
C ARG A 1 -17.56 -20.62 -2.08
N ASN A 2 -16.28 -21.02 -1.98
CA ASN A 2 -15.14 -20.13 -1.79
C ASN A 2 -14.86 -19.34 -3.06
N ARG A 3 -14.28 -18.13 -2.92
CA ARG A 3 -13.92 -17.26 -4.05
C ARG A 3 -12.49 -16.78 -3.89
N LEU A 4 -11.72 -16.88 -4.95
CA LEU A 4 -10.35 -16.36 -5.03
C LEU A 4 -10.29 -15.29 -6.12
N TYR A 5 -9.68 -14.16 -5.81
CA TYR A 5 -9.36 -13.09 -6.75
C TYR A 5 -7.86 -12.81 -6.66
N TRP A 6 -7.24 -12.74 -7.80
CA TRP A 6 -5.84 -12.35 -7.91
C TRP A 6 -5.71 -11.25 -8.95
N GLN A 7 -5.05 -10.18 -8.58
CA GLN A 7 -4.77 -9.06 -9.46
C GLN A 7 -3.29 -8.70 -9.33
N SER A 8 -2.60 -8.61 -10.46
CA SER A 8 -1.22 -8.11 -10.52
C SER A 8 -1.13 -7.01 -11.57
N SER A 9 -0.31 -6.00 -11.29
CA SER A 9 0.00 -4.95 -12.24
C SER A 9 1.50 -4.72 -12.33
N PHE A 10 1.95 -4.41 -13.52
CA PHE A 10 3.32 -4.00 -13.80
C PHE A 10 3.29 -2.69 -14.57
N THR A 11 4.02 -1.71 -14.08
CA THR A 11 4.16 -0.39 -14.68
C THR A 11 5.62 -0.11 -14.96
N SER A 12 5.92 0.31 -16.17
CA SER A 12 7.23 0.77 -16.59
C SER A 12 7.08 2.13 -17.24
N ALA A 13 7.83 3.11 -16.78
CA ALA A 13 7.72 4.50 -17.25
C ALA A 13 9.06 5.05 -17.71
N GLY A 14 9.03 5.97 -18.69
CA GLY A 14 10.20 6.70 -19.19
C GLY A 14 11.07 5.97 -20.21
N ASN A 15 10.85 4.68 -20.49
CA ASN A 15 11.74 3.87 -21.34
C ASN A 15 11.75 4.28 -22.79
N LEU A 16 10.58 4.53 -23.37
CA LEU A 16 10.47 4.93 -24.77
C LEU A 16 11.20 6.25 -25.02
N LEU A 17 10.95 7.24 -24.17
CA LEU A 17 11.63 8.55 -24.28
C LEU A 17 13.13 8.44 -24.07
N TYR A 18 13.56 7.66 -23.10
CA TYR A 18 14.97 7.40 -22.85
C TYR A 18 15.64 6.77 -24.07
N GLY A 19 15.03 5.73 -24.66
CA GLY A 19 15.56 5.06 -25.84
C GLY A 19 15.65 5.97 -27.07
N ILE A 20 14.64 6.79 -27.34
CA ILE A 20 14.65 7.76 -28.45
C ILE A 20 15.79 8.78 -28.25
N MET A 21 15.93 9.34 -27.06
CA MET A 21 16.99 10.33 -26.76
C MET A 21 18.39 9.71 -26.84
N GLU A 22 18.55 8.44 -26.45
CA GLU A 22 19.80 7.69 -26.59
C GLU A 22 20.17 7.53 -28.06
N LEU A 23 19.22 7.13 -28.89
CA LEU A 23 19.39 7.00 -30.34
C LEU A 23 19.74 8.34 -31.02
N CYS A 24 19.20 9.45 -30.49
CA CYS A 24 19.56 10.82 -30.96
C CYS A 24 20.93 11.29 -30.46
N GLY A 25 21.68 10.44 -29.75
CA GLY A 25 23.04 10.77 -29.29
C GLY A 25 23.12 11.72 -28.10
N GLN A 26 22.01 11.93 -27.37
CA GLN A 26 22.01 12.80 -26.21
C GLN A 26 22.74 12.10 -25.03
N LYS A 27 23.87 12.67 -24.62
CA LYS A 27 24.70 12.17 -23.52
C LYS A 27 24.27 12.80 -22.19
N GLY A 28 24.35 12.00 -21.08
CA GLY A 28 24.04 12.46 -19.72
C GLY A 28 22.56 12.39 -19.36
N PRO A 29 22.12 13.05 -18.27
CA PRO A 29 20.72 13.04 -17.82
C PRO A 29 19.79 13.61 -18.89
N LYS A 30 18.78 12.82 -19.26
CA LYS A 30 17.85 13.17 -20.32
C LYS A 30 16.73 14.05 -19.78
N LYS A 31 16.48 15.18 -20.45
CA LYS A 31 15.55 16.22 -20.00
C LYS A 31 14.56 16.59 -21.11
N ILE A 32 13.31 16.86 -20.72
CA ILE A 32 12.26 17.45 -21.54
C ILE A 32 11.94 18.82 -20.96
N PHE A 33 11.96 19.88 -21.77
CA PHE A 33 11.78 21.26 -21.31
C PHE A 33 12.63 21.61 -20.08
N ASN A 34 13.89 21.19 -20.09
CA ASN A 34 14.87 21.35 -19.00
C ASN A 34 14.57 20.58 -17.70
N ASN A 35 13.51 19.76 -17.66
CA ASN A 35 13.16 18.91 -16.54
C ASN A 35 13.52 17.45 -16.81
N GLN A 36 14.14 16.79 -15.84
CA GLN A 36 14.45 15.37 -15.89
C GLN A 36 13.15 14.58 -15.72
N PHE A 37 12.83 13.70 -16.68
CA PHE A 37 11.65 12.86 -16.58
C PHE A 37 11.92 11.60 -15.74
N ALA A 38 10.88 11.11 -15.09
CA ALA A 38 10.97 9.92 -14.24
C ALA A 38 11.11 8.64 -15.09
N GLN A 39 12.03 7.77 -14.65
CA GLN A 39 12.19 6.43 -15.20
C GLN A 39 12.19 5.41 -14.07
N PHE A 40 11.18 4.56 -14.03
CA PHE A 40 10.99 3.59 -12.96
C PHE A 40 10.21 2.36 -13.43
N ILE A 41 10.32 1.30 -12.65
CA ILE A 41 9.44 0.13 -12.71
C ILE A 41 8.66 0.03 -11.40
N LYS A 42 7.43 -0.45 -11.47
CA LYS A 42 6.55 -0.71 -10.34
C LYS A 42 5.79 -1.98 -10.59
N ALA A 43 5.78 -2.86 -9.60
CA ALA A 43 5.01 -4.09 -9.63
C ALA A 43 4.15 -4.17 -8.38
N THR A 44 2.89 -4.60 -8.54
CA THR A 44 1.98 -4.87 -7.43
C THR A 44 1.29 -6.18 -7.65
N SER A 45 1.03 -6.90 -6.56
CA SER A 45 0.20 -8.11 -6.58
C SER A 45 -0.71 -8.11 -5.36
N GLU A 46 -1.97 -8.37 -5.59
CA GLU A 46 -3.00 -8.46 -4.58
C GLU A 46 -3.77 -9.76 -4.73
N VAL A 47 -3.93 -10.50 -3.63
CA VAL A 47 -4.73 -11.72 -3.55
C VAL A 47 -5.83 -11.49 -2.54
N ARG A 48 -7.08 -11.79 -2.91
CA ARG A 48 -8.24 -11.80 -2.01
C ARG A 48 -8.87 -13.18 -2.02
N PHE A 49 -9.05 -13.75 -0.84
CA PHE A 49 -9.70 -15.04 -0.67
C PHE A 49 -10.89 -14.90 0.28
N TYR A 50 -12.04 -15.41 -0.16
CA TYR A 50 -13.27 -15.40 0.61
C TYR A 50 -13.69 -16.84 0.88
N GLN A 51 -13.75 -17.20 2.15
CA GLN A 51 -14.14 -18.53 2.61
C GLN A 51 -15.45 -18.45 3.37
N ARG A 52 -16.42 -19.26 2.96
CA ARG A 52 -17.68 -19.42 3.70
C ARG A 52 -17.45 -20.32 4.89
N ILE A 53 -17.95 -19.93 6.05
CA ILE A 53 -17.83 -20.70 7.29
C ILE A 53 -19.20 -21.30 7.66
N GLY A 54 -19.24 -22.64 7.70
CA GLY A 54 -20.44 -23.40 8.06
C GLY A 54 -21.61 -23.17 7.12
N GLU A 55 -22.82 -23.50 7.59
CA GLU A 55 -24.09 -23.28 6.88
C GLU A 55 -24.62 -21.87 7.07
N SER A 56 -24.13 -21.15 8.09
CA SER A 56 -24.49 -19.77 8.35
C SER A 56 -23.96 -18.83 7.26
N ALA A 57 -24.59 -17.66 7.12
CA ALA A 57 -24.14 -16.63 6.18
C ALA A 57 -22.85 -15.91 6.64
N SER A 58 -21.93 -16.65 7.26
CA SER A 58 -20.66 -16.11 7.77
C SER A 58 -19.52 -16.34 6.77
N TRP A 59 -18.62 -15.37 6.70
CA TRP A 59 -17.50 -15.36 5.77
C TRP A 59 -16.21 -14.95 6.44
N LEU A 60 -15.13 -15.59 6.06
CA LEU A 60 -13.79 -15.14 6.37
C LEU A 60 -13.16 -14.60 5.09
N ALA A 61 -12.79 -13.33 5.12
CA ALA A 61 -12.17 -12.63 4.00
C ALA A 61 -10.70 -12.38 4.34
N TYR A 62 -9.83 -12.78 3.42
CA TYR A 62 -8.39 -12.53 3.49
C TYR A 62 -8.01 -11.61 2.33
N ARG A 63 -7.12 -10.68 2.58
CA ARG A 63 -6.48 -9.86 1.57
C ARG A 63 -4.99 -9.80 1.88
N PHE A 64 -4.19 -10.04 0.87
CA PHE A 64 -2.75 -9.86 0.93
C PHE A 64 -2.30 -9.02 -0.26
N MET A 65 -1.49 -8.00 0.00
CA MET A 65 -0.96 -7.11 -1.01
C MET A 65 0.53 -6.90 -0.80
N ILE A 66 1.29 -7.05 -1.89
CA ILE A 66 2.71 -6.71 -1.97
C ILE A 66 2.93 -5.78 -3.14
N GLY A 67 3.80 -4.79 -2.96
CA GLY A 67 4.19 -3.87 -4.01
C GLY A 67 5.64 -3.44 -3.89
N ALA A 68 6.31 -3.31 -5.02
CA ALA A 68 7.67 -2.80 -5.11
C ALA A 68 7.80 -1.83 -6.28
N ALA A 69 8.58 -0.76 -6.09
CA ALA A 69 8.87 0.21 -7.12
C ALA A 69 10.35 0.63 -7.05
N HIS A 70 11.01 0.70 -8.20
CA HIS A 70 12.43 0.98 -8.28
C HIS A 70 12.74 2.01 -9.38
N PRO A 71 13.38 3.14 -9.04
CA PRO A 71 13.86 4.10 -10.03
C PRO A 71 15.19 3.61 -10.61
N TYR A 72 15.41 3.84 -11.90
CA TYR A 72 16.63 3.46 -12.58
C TYR A 72 17.00 4.44 -13.70
N ALA A 73 18.20 4.27 -14.26
CA ALA A 73 18.78 5.05 -15.35
C ALA A 73 18.59 6.58 -15.18
N ASN A 74 17.56 7.16 -15.79
CA ASN A 74 17.34 8.61 -15.77
C ASN A 74 16.82 9.15 -14.44
N SER A 75 16.37 8.31 -13.52
CA SER A 75 15.78 8.73 -12.24
C SER A 75 16.47 8.10 -11.04
N GLN A 76 16.63 8.90 -9.99
CA GLN A 76 17.06 8.41 -8.67
C GLN A 76 15.89 8.25 -7.70
N VAL A 77 14.79 8.92 -7.96
CA VAL A 77 13.60 8.97 -7.11
C VAL A 77 12.36 8.62 -7.93
N ILE A 78 11.41 7.93 -7.31
CA ILE A 78 10.10 7.64 -7.89
C ILE A 78 9.20 8.85 -7.67
N PRO A 79 8.39 9.27 -8.66
CA PRO A 79 7.41 10.32 -8.49
C PRO A 79 6.52 10.06 -7.28
N TYR A 80 6.21 11.09 -6.53
CA TYR A 80 5.41 11.00 -5.31
C TYR A 80 4.06 10.30 -5.53
N SER A 81 3.39 10.56 -6.64
CA SER A 81 2.12 9.92 -7.01
C SER A 81 2.20 8.41 -7.19
N GLU A 82 3.41 7.88 -7.47
CA GLU A 82 3.66 6.46 -7.71
C GLU A 82 4.22 5.73 -6.48
N GLN A 83 4.55 6.46 -5.43
CA GLN A 83 5.02 5.86 -4.18
C GLN A 83 3.86 5.20 -3.43
N PHE A 84 4.19 4.17 -2.67
CA PHE A 84 3.23 3.48 -1.82
C PHE A 84 2.99 4.24 -0.52
N TYR A 85 1.78 4.12 -0.01
CA TYR A 85 1.40 4.56 1.33
C TYR A 85 0.51 3.50 1.99
N ILE A 86 0.31 3.63 3.30
CA ILE A 86 -0.49 2.70 4.11
C ILE A 86 -1.33 3.49 5.11
N GLY A 87 -2.37 2.83 5.66
CA GLY A 87 -3.36 3.43 6.54
C GLY A 87 -4.65 3.84 5.83
N GLY A 88 -5.68 4.11 6.59
CA GLY A 88 -7.02 4.46 6.13
C GLY A 88 -7.96 3.27 5.97
N ALA A 89 -9.21 3.56 5.68
CA ALA A 89 -10.35 2.63 5.73
C ALA A 89 -10.23 1.38 4.83
N ASN A 90 -9.39 1.41 3.79
CA ASN A 90 -9.19 0.29 2.86
C ASN A 90 -7.78 -0.33 2.96
N SER A 91 -7.05 0.00 4.03
CA SER A 91 -5.69 -0.47 4.30
C SER A 91 -5.62 -0.97 5.75
N ILE A 92 -4.86 -0.34 6.63
CA ILE A 92 -4.85 -0.61 8.06
C ILE A 92 -5.78 0.39 8.74
N ARG A 93 -6.97 -0.03 9.12
CA ARG A 93 -8.08 0.83 9.55
C ARG A 93 -7.82 1.61 10.85
N ALA A 94 -6.99 1.06 11.74
CA ALA A 94 -6.61 1.71 13.00
C ALA A 94 -5.70 2.94 12.84
N PHE A 95 -5.22 3.21 11.63
CA PHE A 95 -4.28 4.29 11.36
C PHE A 95 -4.80 5.22 10.27
N THR A 96 -4.54 6.50 10.42
CA THR A 96 -4.88 7.47 9.37
C THR A 96 -4.04 7.25 8.11
N ILE A 97 -4.56 7.68 6.97
CA ILE A 97 -3.87 7.57 5.70
C ILE A 97 -2.50 8.26 5.76
N ARG A 98 -1.43 7.58 5.28
CA ARG A 98 -0.06 8.09 5.24
C ARG A 98 0.56 8.42 6.61
N SER A 99 0.06 7.83 7.68
CA SER A 99 0.60 8.05 9.03
C SER A 99 1.63 7.02 9.46
N LEU A 100 1.77 5.91 8.73
CA LEU A 100 2.66 4.81 9.06
C LEU A 100 3.86 4.70 8.13
N GLY A 101 4.99 4.28 8.69
CA GLY A 101 6.24 4.01 7.97
C GLY A 101 6.95 5.29 7.52
N PRO A 102 7.89 5.17 6.57
CA PRO A 102 8.48 3.91 6.12
C PRO A 102 9.35 3.24 7.19
N GLY A 103 9.23 1.93 7.33
CA GLY A 103 9.95 1.14 8.33
C GLY A 103 9.69 1.60 9.75
N SER A 104 10.75 1.81 10.52
CA SER A 104 10.73 2.36 11.87
C SER A 104 10.94 3.88 11.91
N TYR A 105 11.08 4.54 10.76
CA TYR A 105 11.26 5.99 10.69
C TYR A 105 10.08 6.74 11.33
N ARG A 106 10.42 7.73 12.13
CA ARG A 106 9.45 8.68 12.71
C ARG A 106 9.87 10.10 12.36
N PRO A 107 8.97 10.91 11.78
CA PRO A 107 9.28 12.30 11.50
C PRO A 107 9.59 13.07 12.81
N PRO A 108 10.48 14.08 12.76
CA PRO A 108 10.78 14.91 13.93
C PRO A 108 9.51 15.53 14.53
N ALA A 109 9.47 15.63 15.86
CA ALA A 109 8.33 16.20 16.61
C ALA A 109 8.10 17.69 16.30
N ASP A 110 9.11 18.39 15.80
CA ASP A 110 9.05 19.81 15.41
C ASP A 110 8.35 20.07 14.08
N ASN A 111 7.77 19.05 13.48
CA ASN A 111 6.97 19.22 12.26
C ASN A 111 5.70 20.02 12.57
N LYS A 112 5.85 21.36 12.60
CA LYS A 112 4.82 22.34 12.97
C LYS A 112 3.54 22.26 12.12
N ASN A 113 3.60 21.58 11.00
CA ASN A 113 2.47 21.44 10.09
C ASN A 113 1.56 20.25 10.41
N GLY A 114 1.90 19.38 11.38
CA GLY A 114 1.07 18.24 11.81
C GLY A 114 0.72 17.25 10.70
N TYR A 115 1.21 17.45 9.50
CA TYR A 115 0.86 16.65 8.33
C TYR A 115 1.82 15.46 8.22
N LEU A 116 1.30 14.29 8.51
CA LEU A 116 2.03 13.03 8.31
C LEU A 116 1.82 12.58 6.86
N ASP A 117 2.87 12.66 6.05
CA ASP A 117 2.86 12.25 4.66
C ASP A 117 3.94 11.20 4.40
N GLN A 118 3.72 10.02 4.94
CA GLN A 118 4.66 8.91 4.87
C GLN A 118 4.43 8.09 3.61
N THR A 119 5.49 7.95 2.83
CA THR A 119 5.49 7.18 1.58
C THR A 119 6.71 6.26 1.50
N GLY A 120 6.61 5.19 0.72
CA GLY A 120 7.68 4.20 0.53
C GLY A 120 7.74 3.65 -0.88
N THR A 121 8.76 2.86 -1.15
CA THR A 121 8.97 2.19 -2.44
C THR A 121 8.72 0.68 -2.39
N PHE A 122 8.48 0.14 -1.20
CA PHE A 122 8.01 -1.22 -0.97
C PHE A 122 6.83 -1.21 0.00
N LYS A 123 5.83 -2.05 -0.25
CA LYS A 123 4.62 -2.16 0.57
C LYS A 123 4.31 -3.62 0.83
N LEU A 124 3.94 -3.94 2.07
CA LEU A 124 3.38 -5.21 2.47
C LEU A 124 2.14 -4.96 3.31
N GLU A 125 1.02 -5.61 2.97
CA GLU A 125 -0.24 -5.44 3.67
C GLU A 125 -1.01 -6.75 3.70
N ALA A 126 -1.57 -7.10 4.86
CA ALA A 126 -2.42 -8.26 5.07
C ALA A 126 -3.64 -7.84 5.88
N ASN A 127 -4.81 -8.29 5.47
CA ASN A 127 -6.06 -8.03 6.17
C ASN A 127 -6.82 -9.36 6.32
N VAL A 128 -7.35 -9.60 7.50
CA VAL A 128 -8.25 -10.73 7.77
C VAL A 128 -9.51 -10.17 8.40
N GLU A 129 -10.67 -10.56 7.87
CA GLU A 129 -11.95 -10.07 8.33
C GLU A 129 -12.97 -11.19 8.43
N PHE A 130 -13.48 -11.42 9.64
CA PHE A 130 -14.59 -12.33 9.90
C PHE A 130 -15.91 -11.55 9.85
N ARG A 131 -16.75 -11.87 8.88
CA ARG A 131 -18.09 -11.30 8.67
C ARG A 131 -19.17 -12.25 9.13
N PHE A 132 -20.10 -11.79 9.91
CA PHE A 132 -21.21 -12.60 10.42
C PHE A 132 -22.51 -11.81 10.37
N LYS A 133 -23.61 -12.55 10.15
CA LYS A 133 -24.94 -11.98 10.15
C LYS A 133 -25.39 -11.70 11.58
N MET A 134 -25.93 -10.51 11.81
CA MET A 134 -26.55 -10.14 13.09
C MET A 134 -28.08 -10.23 12.98
N ILE A 135 -28.74 -9.13 12.64
CA ILE A 135 -30.21 -9.06 12.58
C ILE A 135 -30.63 -8.42 11.25
N GLY A 136 -31.51 -9.08 10.52
CA GLY A 136 -32.06 -8.54 9.26
C GLY A 136 -30.98 -8.22 8.23
N LYS A 137 -30.80 -6.95 7.91
CA LYS A 137 -29.81 -6.43 6.96
C LYS A 137 -28.50 -5.98 7.63
N LEU A 138 -28.41 -6.08 8.95
CA LEU A 138 -27.22 -5.70 9.71
C LEU A 138 -26.28 -6.89 9.83
N ASN A 139 -25.03 -6.67 9.47
CA ASN A 139 -23.92 -7.62 9.58
C ASN A 139 -22.82 -7.03 10.47
N GLY A 140 -22.19 -7.87 11.26
CA GLY A 140 -21.00 -7.55 12.02
C GLY A 140 -19.74 -8.01 11.31
N ALA A 141 -18.62 -7.38 11.63
CA ALA A 141 -17.31 -7.82 11.21
C ALA A 141 -16.27 -7.62 12.33
N LEU A 142 -15.41 -8.60 12.50
CA LEU A 142 -14.19 -8.47 13.29
C LEU A 142 -13.01 -8.49 12.34
N PHE A 143 -12.03 -7.62 12.55
CA PHE A 143 -10.92 -7.56 11.62
C PHE A 143 -9.56 -7.41 12.32
N VAL A 144 -8.55 -7.89 11.62
CA VAL A 144 -7.13 -7.70 11.93
C VAL A 144 -6.45 -7.25 10.64
N ASP A 145 -5.82 -6.09 10.71
CA ASP A 145 -5.05 -5.51 9.63
C ASP A 145 -3.58 -5.45 10.03
N ALA A 146 -2.67 -5.79 9.13
CA ALA A 146 -1.23 -5.80 9.35
C ALA A 146 -0.51 -5.24 8.14
N GLY A 147 0.57 -4.49 8.34
CA GLY A 147 1.41 -4.05 7.23
C GLY A 147 2.33 -2.90 7.58
N ASN A 148 3.18 -2.56 6.61
CA ASN A 148 4.02 -1.37 6.62
C ASN A 148 4.49 -1.05 5.19
N ILE A 149 5.14 0.09 5.04
CA ILE A 149 5.90 0.48 3.86
C ILE A 149 7.37 0.64 4.21
N TRP A 150 8.25 0.51 3.23
CA TRP A 150 9.70 0.68 3.38
C TRP A 150 10.30 1.34 2.15
N LEU A 151 11.54 1.78 2.28
CA LEU A 151 12.37 2.20 1.17
C LEU A 151 13.29 1.05 0.73
N LEU A 152 13.38 0.78 -0.58
CA LEU A 152 14.32 -0.18 -1.16
C LEU A 152 15.75 0.40 -1.24
N LYS A 153 15.87 1.72 -1.24
CA LYS A 153 17.17 2.42 -1.20
C LYS A 153 17.31 3.16 0.12
N LYS A 154 18.55 3.20 0.62
CA LYS A 154 18.92 3.97 1.82
C LYS A 154 18.68 5.46 1.59
N ASP A 155 18.01 6.08 2.57
CA ASP A 155 17.77 7.50 2.62
C ASP A 155 18.39 8.07 3.89
N LYS A 156 19.31 9.02 3.75
CA LYS A 156 20.01 9.64 4.89
C LYS A 156 19.08 10.50 5.74
N ASP A 157 18.05 11.06 5.12
CA ASP A 157 17.08 11.95 5.76
C ASP A 157 15.99 11.16 6.51
N ARG A 158 15.87 9.84 6.24
CA ARG A 158 14.90 8.94 6.84
C ARG A 158 15.56 7.69 7.42
N PRO A 159 16.33 7.80 8.50
CA PRO A 159 16.99 6.66 9.13
C PRO A 159 15.96 5.65 9.66
N GLY A 160 16.19 4.36 9.42
CA GLY A 160 15.26 3.28 9.78
C GLY A 160 14.11 3.07 8.79
N ALA A 161 14.10 3.79 7.66
CA ALA A 161 13.09 3.60 6.60
C ALA A 161 13.38 2.41 5.68
N GLU A 162 14.58 1.85 5.73
CA GLU A 162 15.06 0.82 4.81
C GLU A 162 14.42 -0.53 5.07
N LEU A 163 14.14 -1.25 3.98
CA LEU A 163 13.69 -2.64 4.06
C LEU A 163 14.82 -3.53 4.57
N THR A 164 14.62 -4.15 5.72
CA THR A 164 15.54 -5.15 6.28
C THR A 164 14.80 -6.43 6.64
N TRP A 165 15.44 -7.59 6.56
CA TRP A 165 14.81 -8.86 6.94
C TRP A 165 14.33 -8.89 8.41
N ARG A 166 15.03 -8.19 9.30
CA ARG A 166 14.62 -8.04 10.71
C ARG A 166 13.45 -7.07 10.85
N GLY A 167 13.42 -6.02 10.03
CA GLY A 167 12.36 -5.00 9.98
C GLY A 167 11.02 -5.61 9.53
N LEU A 168 11.04 -6.50 8.54
CA LEU A 168 9.81 -7.19 8.08
C LEU A 168 9.02 -7.87 9.21
N GLY A 169 9.69 -8.34 10.29
CA GLY A 169 8.99 -8.95 11.41
C GLY A 169 8.69 -8.03 12.60
N ARG A 170 9.42 -6.92 12.73
CA ARG A 170 9.35 -6.05 13.92
C ARG A 170 8.66 -4.71 13.67
N GLU A 171 8.62 -4.28 12.42
CA GLU A 171 8.11 -2.97 12.01
C GLU A 171 6.70 -3.05 11.43
N ILE A 172 6.10 -4.25 11.39
CA ILE A 172 4.72 -4.45 10.98
C ILE A 172 3.80 -3.78 12.00
N ALA A 173 3.02 -2.81 11.54
CA ALA A 173 1.95 -2.24 12.32
C ALA A 173 0.74 -3.18 12.30
N LEU A 174 0.08 -3.32 13.45
CA LEU A 174 -1.13 -4.13 13.62
C LEU A 174 -2.29 -3.22 14.01
N GLY A 175 -3.44 -3.44 13.39
CA GLY A 175 -4.71 -2.81 13.73
C GLY A 175 -5.78 -3.87 13.89
N THR A 176 -6.61 -3.75 14.91
CA THR A 176 -7.76 -4.64 15.14
C THR A 176 -8.99 -3.79 15.40
N GLY A 177 -10.16 -4.30 15.07
CA GLY A 177 -11.37 -3.55 15.33
C GLY A 177 -12.64 -4.36 15.03
N PHE A 178 -13.74 -3.69 15.26
CA PHE A 178 -15.09 -4.18 14.98
C PHE A 178 -15.75 -3.29 13.94
N GLY A 179 -16.47 -3.89 13.02
CA GLY A 179 -17.19 -3.15 11.96
C GLY A 179 -18.66 -3.52 11.92
N LEU A 180 -19.50 -2.55 11.65
CA LEU A 180 -20.92 -2.73 11.31
C LEU A 180 -21.11 -2.49 9.81
N ARG A 181 -21.94 -3.33 9.19
CA ARG A 181 -22.29 -3.24 7.78
C ARG A 181 -23.80 -3.36 7.62
N TYR A 182 -24.41 -2.33 7.07
CA TYR A 182 -25.84 -2.32 6.78
C TYR A 182 -26.06 -2.43 5.26
N ASP A 183 -26.65 -3.54 4.83
CA ASP A 183 -26.85 -3.86 3.41
C ASP A 183 -28.26 -3.42 2.96
N ILE A 184 -28.31 -2.44 2.06
CA ILE A 184 -29.55 -1.90 1.47
C ILE A 184 -29.75 -2.42 0.03
N SER A 185 -29.16 -3.57 -0.31
CA SER A 185 -29.24 -4.24 -1.62
C SER A 185 -28.41 -3.57 -2.74
N TYR A 186 -28.45 -2.26 -2.90
CA TYR A 186 -27.64 -1.49 -3.88
C TYR A 186 -26.52 -0.68 -3.23
N LEU A 187 -26.52 -0.56 -1.91
CA LEU A 187 -25.51 0.17 -1.13
C LEU A 187 -25.21 -0.56 0.17
N VAL A 188 -23.95 -0.65 0.55
CA VAL A 188 -23.51 -1.14 1.86
C VAL A 188 -22.90 0.03 2.63
N ILE A 189 -23.56 0.41 3.73
CA ILE A 189 -23.01 1.39 4.67
C ILE A 189 -22.09 0.64 5.64
N ARG A 190 -20.87 1.16 5.79
CA ARG A 190 -19.84 0.55 6.66
C ARG A 190 -19.38 1.55 7.70
N ALA A 191 -19.36 1.12 8.96
CA ALA A 191 -18.74 1.82 10.09
C ALA A 191 -17.74 0.88 10.75
N ASP A 192 -16.50 1.23 10.81
CA ASP A 192 -15.40 0.50 11.45
C ASP A 192 -14.91 1.31 12.66
N LEU A 193 -14.71 0.62 13.82
CA LEU A 193 -14.28 1.15 15.10
C LEU A 193 -13.02 0.44 15.58
#